data_9ef87403d8585b6ad1ad82b50b3142ae
#
_entry.id   9ef87403d8585b6ad1ad82b50b3142ae
#
_cell.length_a   1.000
_cell.length_b   1.000
_cell.length_c   1.000
_cell.angle_alpha   90.00
_cell.angle_beta   90.00
_cell.angle_gamma   90.00
#
_symmetry.space_group_name_H-M   'P 1'
#
loop_
_entity.id
_entity.type
_entity.pdbx_description
1 polymer ?
#
loop_
_entity_poly.entity_id
_entity_poly.type
_entity_poly.pdbx_seq_one_letter_code
_entity_poly.pdbx_strand_id
1 'polypeptide(L)'
;MNDIKKRSLYSWLFFDLANTVYAFVIPGLYFSVWLVTEQGWTDQSLGFATSGAMVIVAILGPWVGARSDGSQGKKPILFITTLMCIIATFMLGTFDVSISVLLFIVSLIGFNLGSVVYDALLISVSTSENRGRISGLGVAFGYVGSLLGFGVATVLQNLGYSYIEIFRSVAIMFLVFSLPAFIFIKEKKVSDQKSTVKITESISVVIKSWKHSTEYVGLTRFLIGRFFYADAINTLISGLLAVYLVEEVGLSPADSQNLLGLAIIISIIGGYVYGKAADKYGPRKLTLVSLICWILSLSIAIIATEFDQLWLIYVTGVLGGFNIGGIFAVDRVFMTRLSPEKHLGEFYGLYSTVGRFATILGPLLWGFVVNTLGLGRNPAMGVLIVLLVISFFIIRGVSDNQDI
;
A
#
# COMPACT_ATOMS: atom_id res chain seq x y z
N MET A 1 31.49 -4.77 -4.30
CA MET A 1 30.70 -3.98 -3.32
C MET A 1 31.30 -4.22 -1.95
N ASN A 2 31.79 -3.18 -1.24
CA ASN A 2 32.41 -3.32 0.08
C ASN A 2 31.41 -3.93 1.08
N ASP A 3 31.89 -4.69 2.08
CA ASP A 3 31.02 -5.37 3.07
C ASP A 3 30.06 -4.43 3.80
N ILE A 4 30.47 -3.19 4.03
CA ILE A 4 29.63 -2.15 4.63
C ILE A 4 28.41 -1.83 3.74
N LYS A 5 28.58 -1.77 2.41
CA LYS A 5 27.49 -1.51 1.47
C LYS A 5 26.55 -2.72 1.38
N LYS A 6 27.07 -3.95 1.49
CA LYS A 6 26.24 -5.16 1.53
C LYS A 6 25.37 -5.20 2.79
N ARG A 7 25.94 -4.91 3.97
CA ARG A 7 25.19 -4.85 5.23
C ARG A 7 24.07 -3.82 5.21
N SER A 8 24.34 -2.62 4.69
CA SER A 8 23.31 -1.58 4.55
C SER A 8 22.18 -2.01 3.59
N LEU A 9 22.51 -2.69 2.47
CA LEU A 9 21.53 -3.21 1.53
C LEU A 9 20.64 -4.27 2.16
N TYR A 10 21.22 -5.30 2.78
CA TYR A 10 20.41 -6.34 3.44
C TYR A 10 19.55 -5.77 4.55
N SER A 11 20.05 -4.82 5.32
CA SER A 11 19.29 -4.17 6.38
C SER A 11 18.10 -3.37 5.82
N TRP A 12 18.25 -2.76 4.65
CA TRP A 12 17.17 -2.08 3.95
C TRP A 12 16.12 -3.09 3.46
N LEU A 13 16.54 -4.24 2.91
CA LEU A 13 15.64 -5.33 2.50
C LEU A 13 14.86 -5.92 3.70
N PHE A 14 15.52 -6.12 4.85
CA PHE A 14 14.87 -6.59 6.08
C PHE A 14 13.83 -5.59 6.60
N PHE A 15 14.04 -4.30 6.40
CA PHE A 15 13.04 -3.31 6.76
C PHE A 15 11.80 -3.39 5.86
N ASP A 16 11.96 -3.68 4.57
CA ASP A 16 10.84 -3.91 3.66
C ASP A 16 10.02 -5.15 4.07
N LEU A 17 10.73 -6.21 4.44
CA LEU A 17 10.10 -7.40 5.00
C LEU A 17 9.29 -7.06 6.28
N ALA A 18 9.84 -6.26 7.19
CA ALA A 18 9.16 -5.80 8.39
C ALA A 18 7.90 -4.99 8.07
N ASN A 19 7.99 -4.05 7.12
CA ASN A 19 6.88 -3.23 6.66
C ASN A 19 5.70 -4.06 6.16
N THR A 20 5.98 -5.08 5.37
CA THR A 20 4.94 -5.88 4.72
C THR A 20 4.31 -6.91 5.66
N VAL A 21 5.05 -7.40 6.68
CA VAL A 21 4.44 -8.14 7.80
C VAL A 21 3.31 -7.32 8.41
N TYR A 22 3.58 -6.06 8.78
CA TYR A 22 2.57 -5.17 9.35
C TYR A 22 1.43 -4.87 8.37
N ALA A 23 1.78 -4.39 7.18
CA ALA A 23 0.80 -3.90 6.21
C ALA A 23 -0.21 -4.97 5.79
N PHE A 24 0.23 -6.22 5.67
CA PHE A 24 -0.65 -7.30 5.29
C PHE A 24 -1.46 -7.85 6.48
N VAL A 25 -0.80 -8.12 7.60
CA VAL A 25 -1.46 -8.81 8.72
C VAL A 25 -2.39 -7.86 9.49
N ILE A 26 -1.95 -6.63 9.79
CA ILE A 26 -2.75 -5.72 10.64
C ILE A 26 -3.87 -5.06 9.82
N PRO A 27 -3.63 -4.05 8.98
CA PRO A 27 -4.73 -3.38 8.26
C PRO A 27 -5.36 -4.29 7.20
N GLY A 28 -4.56 -5.09 6.51
CA GLY A 28 -5.03 -5.87 5.37
C GLY A 28 -5.92 -7.06 5.75
N LEU A 29 -5.81 -7.58 6.99
CA LEU A 29 -6.45 -8.84 7.31
C LEU A 29 -7.04 -8.90 8.74
N TYR A 30 -6.20 -8.97 9.77
CA TYR A 30 -6.66 -9.36 11.10
C TYR A 30 -7.37 -8.26 11.87
N PHE A 31 -6.87 -7.02 11.85
CA PHE A 31 -7.52 -5.93 12.59
C PHE A 31 -8.87 -5.55 12.00
N SER A 32 -8.98 -5.52 10.68
CA SER A 32 -10.22 -5.15 9.99
C SER A 32 -11.32 -6.17 10.23
N VAL A 33 -10.99 -7.47 10.15
CA VAL A 33 -11.92 -8.55 10.48
C VAL A 33 -12.28 -8.50 11.97
N TRP A 34 -11.30 -8.42 12.87
CA TRP A 34 -11.54 -8.30 14.31
C TRP A 34 -12.48 -7.15 14.67
N LEU A 35 -12.26 -5.98 14.07
CA LEU A 35 -13.05 -4.79 14.37
C LEU A 35 -14.52 -4.95 13.93
N VAL A 36 -14.74 -5.47 12.73
CA VAL A 36 -16.09 -5.55 12.15
C VAL A 36 -16.82 -6.80 12.64
N THR A 37 -16.19 -7.98 12.59
CA THR A 37 -16.86 -9.26 12.88
C THR A 37 -16.90 -9.60 14.37
N GLU A 38 -15.80 -9.33 15.10
CA GLU A 38 -15.72 -9.70 16.52
C GLU A 38 -16.22 -8.59 17.45
N GLN A 39 -15.94 -7.34 17.10
CA GLN A 39 -16.29 -6.17 17.92
C GLN A 39 -17.60 -5.50 17.48
N GLY A 40 -18.19 -5.93 16.37
CA GLY A 40 -19.47 -5.42 15.88
C GLY A 40 -19.43 -3.98 15.40
N TRP A 41 -18.25 -3.46 15.03
CA TRP A 41 -18.13 -2.14 14.45
C TRP A 41 -18.49 -2.16 12.97
N THR A 42 -18.74 -0.98 12.40
CA THR A 42 -19.19 -0.85 11.03
C THR A 42 -18.04 -0.69 10.04
N ASP A 43 -18.25 -1.09 8.79
CA ASP A 43 -17.34 -0.81 7.67
C ASP A 43 -17.04 0.70 7.58
N GLN A 44 -18.04 1.54 7.90
CA GLN A 44 -17.90 3.00 7.91
C GLN A 44 -16.89 3.47 8.96
N SER A 45 -16.90 2.86 10.15
CA SER A 45 -15.95 3.19 11.21
C SER A 45 -14.52 2.82 10.79
N LEU A 46 -14.33 1.65 10.17
CA LEU A 46 -13.05 1.24 9.59
C LEU A 46 -12.61 2.21 8.48
N GLY A 47 -13.55 2.60 7.60
CA GLY A 47 -13.31 3.57 6.54
C GLY A 47 -12.89 4.94 7.08
N PHE A 48 -13.56 5.46 8.12
CA PHE A 48 -13.17 6.72 8.75
C PHE A 48 -11.81 6.64 9.43
N ALA A 49 -11.51 5.54 10.11
CA ALA A 49 -10.20 5.33 10.75
C ALA A 49 -9.07 5.33 9.71
N THR A 50 -9.23 4.55 8.63
CA THR A 50 -8.25 4.44 7.55
C THR A 50 -8.08 5.77 6.81
N SER A 51 -9.19 6.36 6.35
CA SER A 51 -9.16 7.63 5.59
C SER A 51 -8.67 8.78 6.45
N GLY A 52 -9.07 8.86 7.72
CA GLY A 52 -8.60 9.87 8.66
C GLY A 52 -7.08 9.80 8.88
N ALA A 53 -6.54 8.59 9.05
CA ALA A 53 -5.10 8.38 9.11
C ALA A 53 -4.40 8.86 7.83
N MET A 54 -4.95 8.53 6.65
CA MET A 54 -4.37 8.90 5.36
C MET A 54 -4.43 10.40 5.09
N VAL A 55 -5.46 11.12 5.53
CA VAL A 55 -5.51 12.60 5.48
C VAL A 55 -4.35 13.19 6.28
N ILE A 56 -4.10 12.71 7.49
CA ILE A 56 -2.98 13.16 8.31
C ILE A 56 -1.64 12.87 7.62
N VAL A 57 -1.48 11.68 7.07
CA VAL A 57 -0.28 11.29 6.31
C VAL A 57 -0.10 12.14 5.05
N ALA A 58 -1.16 12.45 4.33
CA ALA A 58 -1.11 13.29 3.13
C ALA A 58 -0.64 14.72 3.43
N ILE A 59 -1.02 15.26 4.60
CA ILE A 59 -0.59 16.59 5.05
C ILE A 59 0.85 16.56 5.59
N LEU A 60 1.19 15.57 6.42
CA LEU A 60 2.49 15.51 7.09
C LEU A 60 3.59 14.86 6.23
N GLY A 61 3.24 13.99 5.27
CA GLY A 61 4.20 13.24 4.46
C GLY A 61 5.21 14.11 3.71
N PRO A 62 4.79 15.15 2.96
CA PRO A 62 5.71 16.07 2.29
C PRO A 62 6.65 16.79 3.28
N TRP A 63 6.16 17.18 4.45
CA TRP A 63 6.96 17.81 5.49
C TRP A 63 7.99 16.85 6.11
N VAL A 64 7.57 15.62 6.41
CA VAL A 64 8.45 14.55 6.91
C VAL A 64 9.53 14.23 5.88
N GLY A 65 9.18 14.13 4.60
CA GLY A 65 10.12 13.91 3.50
C GLY A 65 11.17 15.02 3.44
N ALA A 66 10.74 16.29 3.34
CA ALA A 66 11.64 17.44 3.29
C ALA A 66 12.54 17.55 4.53
N ARG A 67 12.01 17.27 5.73
CA ARG A 67 12.77 17.29 6.97
C ARG A 67 13.81 16.16 7.04
N SER A 68 13.48 14.99 6.46
CA SER A 68 14.39 13.85 6.41
C SER A 68 15.61 14.07 5.52
N ASP A 69 15.52 14.98 4.57
CA ASP A 69 16.63 15.35 3.68
C ASP A 69 17.59 16.39 4.31
N GLY A 70 17.21 16.96 5.45
CA GLY A 70 18.03 17.92 6.19
C GLY A 70 19.13 17.29 7.05
N SER A 71 19.82 18.14 7.84
CA SER A 71 20.98 17.75 8.66
C SER A 71 20.71 16.69 9.74
N GLN A 72 19.46 16.51 10.16
CA GLN A 72 19.08 15.48 11.14
C GLN A 72 19.14 14.06 10.58
N GLY A 73 19.08 13.93 9.23
CA GLY A 73 19.08 12.64 8.54
C GLY A 73 17.74 11.91 8.59
N LYS A 74 17.69 10.78 7.90
CA LYS A 74 16.51 9.96 7.71
C LYS A 74 16.24 9.00 8.87
N LYS A 75 17.29 8.42 9.44
CA LYS A 75 17.19 7.35 10.46
C LYS A 75 16.45 7.77 11.73
N PRO A 76 16.66 8.93 12.36
CA PRO A 76 15.93 9.32 13.56
C PRO A 76 14.42 9.42 13.32
N ILE A 77 14.01 9.98 12.17
CA ILE A 77 12.59 10.11 11.82
C ILE A 77 11.99 8.72 11.55
N LEU A 78 12.71 7.88 10.79
CA LEU A 78 12.30 6.49 10.54
C LEU A 78 12.15 5.73 11.86
N PHE A 79 13.10 5.87 12.78
CA PHE A 79 13.04 5.21 14.09
C PHE A 79 11.81 5.62 14.89
N ILE A 80 11.54 6.92 15.02
CA ILE A 80 10.39 7.44 15.77
C ILE A 80 9.07 6.96 15.16
N THR A 81 8.92 7.05 13.84
CA THR A 81 7.69 6.65 13.16
C THR A 81 7.46 5.13 13.21
N THR A 82 8.54 4.35 13.09
CA THR A 82 8.49 2.89 13.24
C THR A 82 8.15 2.49 14.67
N LEU A 83 8.77 3.11 15.67
CA LEU A 83 8.49 2.83 17.08
C LEU A 83 7.04 3.19 17.43
N MET A 84 6.54 4.31 16.92
CA MET A 84 5.12 4.70 17.06
C MET A 84 4.19 3.62 16.50
N CYS A 85 4.47 3.09 15.31
CA CYS A 85 3.71 2.00 14.72
C CYS A 85 3.78 0.73 15.58
N ILE A 86 4.97 0.32 16.01
CA ILE A 86 5.19 -0.91 16.80
C ILE A 86 4.46 -0.84 18.13
N ILE A 87 4.61 0.25 18.88
CA ILE A 87 3.98 0.42 20.20
C ILE A 87 2.46 0.39 20.05
N ALA A 88 1.93 1.16 19.10
CA ALA A 88 0.49 1.21 18.88
C ALA A 88 -0.05 -0.17 18.49
N THR A 89 0.63 -0.89 17.59
CA THR A 89 0.25 -2.25 17.17
C THR A 89 0.29 -3.24 18.33
N PHE A 90 1.32 -3.20 19.18
CA PHE A 90 1.46 -4.08 20.34
C PHE A 90 0.32 -3.89 21.36
N MET A 91 -0.23 -2.69 21.44
CA MET A 91 -1.30 -2.33 22.37
C MET A 91 -2.71 -2.55 21.80
N LEU A 92 -2.87 -2.94 20.52
CA LEU A 92 -4.17 -3.23 19.93
C LEU A 92 -4.91 -4.32 20.70
N GLY A 93 -6.19 -4.12 20.96
CA GLY A 93 -7.05 -5.04 21.67
C GLY A 93 -6.81 -5.13 23.18
N THR A 94 -5.82 -4.44 23.73
CA THR A 94 -5.52 -4.44 25.17
C THR A 94 -6.54 -3.60 25.98
N PHE A 95 -7.08 -2.57 25.35
CA PHE A 95 -8.05 -1.64 25.92
C PHE A 95 -9.41 -1.83 25.24
N ASP A 96 -10.36 -0.95 25.55
CA ASP A 96 -11.63 -0.93 24.84
C ASP A 96 -11.45 -0.69 23.33
N VAL A 97 -12.50 -0.99 22.56
CA VAL A 97 -12.46 -0.96 21.10
C VAL A 97 -12.17 0.45 20.54
N SER A 98 -12.70 1.51 21.20
CA SER A 98 -12.48 2.89 20.75
C SER A 98 -11.02 3.29 20.87
N ILE A 99 -10.35 2.89 21.95
CA ILE A 99 -8.90 3.09 22.14
C ILE A 99 -8.13 2.27 21.11
N SER A 100 -8.55 1.04 20.82
CA SER A 100 -7.92 0.20 19.81
C SER A 100 -8.02 0.80 18.40
N VAL A 101 -9.15 1.43 18.05
CA VAL A 101 -9.28 2.18 16.78
C VAL A 101 -8.34 3.38 16.73
N LEU A 102 -8.22 4.12 17.84
CA LEU A 102 -7.26 5.23 17.92
C LEU A 102 -5.81 4.75 17.78
N LEU A 103 -5.45 3.66 18.45
CA LEU A 103 -4.13 3.02 18.30
C LEU A 103 -3.89 2.54 16.87
N PHE A 104 -4.91 2.00 16.20
CA PHE A 104 -4.82 1.61 14.80
C PHE A 104 -4.54 2.83 13.89
N ILE A 105 -5.24 3.95 14.09
CA ILE A 105 -4.96 5.21 13.38
C ILE A 105 -3.51 5.65 13.61
N VAL A 106 -3.04 5.64 14.86
CA VAL A 106 -1.65 5.99 15.20
C VAL A 106 -0.66 5.04 14.53
N SER A 107 -0.95 3.73 14.50
CA SER A 107 -0.08 2.76 13.84
C SER A 107 -0.01 2.98 12.33
N LEU A 108 -1.14 3.27 11.67
CA LEU A 108 -1.20 3.59 10.24
C LEU A 108 -0.41 4.87 9.90
N ILE A 109 -0.54 5.91 10.72
CA ILE A 109 0.22 7.16 10.55
C ILE A 109 1.71 6.88 10.68
N GLY A 110 2.14 6.17 11.73
CA GLY A 110 3.53 5.79 11.94
C GLY A 110 4.11 4.99 10.77
N PHE A 111 3.40 3.97 10.34
CA PHE A 111 3.77 3.13 9.20
C PHE A 111 3.94 3.95 7.92
N ASN A 112 2.95 4.74 7.55
CA ASN A 112 2.97 5.48 6.29
C ASN A 112 3.99 6.63 6.28
N LEU A 113 4.16 7.36 7.38
CA LEU A 113 5.21 8.37 7.50
C LEU A 113 6.60 7.73 7.51
N GLY A 114 6.76 6.57 8.14
CA GLY A 114 7.98 5.78 8.09
C GLY A 114 8.32 5.34 6.67
N SER A 115 7.33 4.91 5.90
CA SER A 115 7.50 4.50 4.50
C SER A 115 8.00 5.65 3.61
N VAL A 116 7.59 6.91 3.85
CA VAL A 116 8.15 8.09 3.13
C VAL A 116 9.67 8.15 3.28
N VAL A 117 10.13 7.98 4.50
CA VAL A 117 11.56 8.08 4.84
C VAL A 117 12.33 6.85 4.37
N TYR A 118 11.73 5.67 4.50
CA TYR A 118 12.28 4.41 4.02
C TYR A 118 12.53 4.41 2.51
N ASP A 119 11.55 4.87 1.72
CA ASP A 119 11.69 5.00 0.27
C ASP A 119 12.86 5.91 -0.10
N ALA A 120 13.04 7.01 0.62
CA ALA A 120 14.14 7.94 0.41
C ALA A 120 15.53 7.36 0.78
N LEU A 121 15.60 6.32 1.64
CA LEU A 121 16.85 5.61 1.95
C LEU A 121 17.35 4.72 0.81
N LEU A 122 16.52 4.40 -0.19
CA LEU A 122 16.94 3.65 -1.38
C LEU A 122 18.18 4.27 -2.05
N ILE A 123 18.30 5.60 -2.06
CA ILE A 123 19.45 6.32 -2.61
C ILE A 123 20.74 5.99 -1.83
N SER A 124 20.63 5.70 -0.55
CA SER A 124 21.78 5.38 0.31
C SER A 124 22.32 3.96 0.10
N VAL A 125 21.47 3.04 -0.36
CA VAL A 125 21.81 1.62 -0.55
C VAL A 125 21.99 1.23 -2.02
N SER A 126 21.70 2.15 -2.96
CA SER A 126 21.75 1.92 -4.41
C SER A 126 22.64 2.93 -5.14
N THR A 127 22.93 2.64 -6.41
CA THR A 127 23.48 3.57 -7.40
C THR A 127 22.41 3.87 -8.45
N SER A 128 22.63 4.90 -9.29
CA SER A 128 21.74 5.20 -10.43
C SER A 128 21.51 4.00 -11.34
N GLU A 129 22.56 3.20 -11.57
CA GLU A 129 22.55 2.03 -12.47
C GLU A 129 21.80 0.82 -11.91
N ASN A 130 21.77 0.62 -10.58
CA ASN A 130 21.19 -0.57 -9.97
C ASN A 130 19.96 -0.31 -9.10
N ARG A 131 19.49 0.94 -9.05
CA ARG A 131 18.37 1.37 -8.17
C ARG A 131 17.09 0.59 -8.44
N GLY A 132 16.74 0.39 -9.71
CA GLY A 132 15.55 -0.38 -10.11
C GLY A 132 15.64 -1.83 -9.64
N ARG A 133 16.80 -2.48 -9.82
CA ARG A 133 17.04 -3.85 -9.36
C ARG A 133 16.94 -3.97 -7.84
N ILE A 134 17.50 -3.03 -7.09
CA ILE A 134 17.45 -3.02 -5.62
C ILE A 134 16.02 -2.77 -5.13
N SER A 135 15.30 -1.84 -5.76
CA SER A 135 13.88 -1.63 -5.46
C SER A 135 13.04 -2.88 -5.70
N GLY A 136 13.26 -3.58 -6.82
CA GLY A 136 12.58 -4.85 -7.10
C GLY A 136 12.91 -5.95 -6.10
N LEU A 137 14.15 -6.03 -5.63
CA LEU A 137 14.53 -6.95 -4.55
C LEU A 137 13.81 -6.60 -3.24
N GLY A 138 13.64 -5.31 -2.91
CA GLY A 138 12.85 -4.87 -1.76
C GLY A 138 11.43 -5.42 -1.82
N VAL A 139 10.75 -5.21 -2.93
CA VAL A 139 9.39 -5.73 -3.14
C VAL A 139 9.32 -7.25 -2.99
N ALA A 140 10.30 -7.99 -3.54
CA ALA A 140 10.35 -9.44 -3.41
C ALA A 140 10.53 -9.88 -1.94
N PHE A 141 11.41 -9.22 -1.18
CA PHE A 141 11.57 -9.45 0.25
C PHE A 141 10.30 -9.06 1.02
N GLY A 142 9.61 -8.01 0.58
CA GLY A 142 8.32 -7.63 1.11
C GLY A 142 7.29 -8.75 1.01
N TYR A 143 7.12 -9.37 -0.14
CA TYR A 143 6.21 -10.51 -0.29
C TYR A 143 6.57 -11.68 0.62
N VAL A 144 7.86 -11.95 0.82
CA VAL A 144 8.32 -12.96 1.81
C VAL A 144 7.86 -12.54 3.22
N GLY A 145 7.97 -11.25 3.56
CA GLY A 145 7.47 -10.71 4.83
C GLY A 145 5.97 -10.94 5.02
N SER A 146 5.17 -10.66 3.99
CA SER A 146 3.73 -10.91 4.04
C SER A 146 3.41 -12.38 4.31
N LEU A 147 4.11 -13.31 3.63
CA LEU A 147 3.93 -14.75 3.82
C LEU A 147 4.38 -15.21 5.22
N LEU A 148 5.50 -14.68 5.73
CA LEU A 148 5.96 -15.00 7.09
C LEU A 148 4.96 -14.49 8.14
N GLY A 149 4.50 -13.24 8.01
CA GLY A 149 3.50 -12.66 8.91
C GLY A 149 2.19 -13.45 8.90
N PHE A 150 1.71 -13.79 7.70
CA PHE A 150 0.54 -14.63 7.52
C PHE A 150 0.73 -16.02 8.17
N GLY A 151 1.85 -16.68 7.90
CA GLY A 151 2.13 -18.01 8.46
C GLY A 151 2.16 -18.00 9.98
N VAL A 152 2.82 -17.03 10.61
CA VAL A 152 2.85 -16.89 12.07
C VAL A 152 1.44 -16.65 12.61
N ALA A 153 0.67 -15.74 12.02
CA ALA A 153 -0.67 -15.42 12.45
C ALA A 153 -1.61 -16.65 12.33
N THR A 154 -1.54 -17.40 11.21
CA THR A 154 -2.32 -18.63 11.01
C THR A 154 -1.96 -19.72 12.03
N VAL A 155 -0.66 -19.90 12.33
CA VAL A 155 -0.23 -20.87 13.35
C VAL A 155 -0.78 -20.47 14.72
N LEU A 156 -0.68 -19.21 15.11
CA LEU A 156 -1.23 -18.74 16.40
C LEU A 156 -2.74 -18.94 16.47
N GLN A 157 -3.46 -18.64 15.40
CA GLN A 157 -4.91 -18.84 15.35
C GLN A 157 -5.28 -20.32 15.47
N ASN A 158 -4.58 -21.23 14.77
CA ASN A 158 -4.80 -22.67 14.86
C ASN A 158 -4.47 -23.25 16.25
N LEU A 159 -3.58 -22.59 16.99
CA LEU A 159 -3.26 -22.95 18.38
C LEU A 159 -4.26 -22.35 19.38
N GLY A 160 -5.29 -21.63 18.92
CA GLY A 160 -6.34 -21.06 19.75
C GLY A 160 -5.97 -19.73 20.42
N TYR A 161 -4.90 -19.06 19.97
CA TYR A 161 -4.56 -17.72 20.44
C TYR A 161 -5.52 -16.66 19.89
N SER A 162 -5.75 -15.62 20.67
CA SER A 162 -6.65 -14.52 20.32
C SER A 162 -6.00 -13.55 19.32
N TYR A 163 -6.80 -12.64 18.75
CA TYR A 163 -6.29 -11.57 17.88
C TYR A 163 -5.22 -10.70 18.56
N ILE A 164 -5.28 -10.54 19.89
CA ILE A 164 -4.32 -9.73 20.65
C ILE A 164 -2.92 -10.31 20.56
N GLU A 165 -2.76 -11.64 20.71
CA GLU A 165 -1.46 -12.29 20.55
C GLU A 165 -0.94 -12.20 19.12
N ILE A 166 -1.83 -12.23 18.13
CA ILE A 166 -1.45 -12.01 16.73
C ILE A 166 -0.93 -10.58 16.53
N PHE A 167 -1.63 -9.57 17.05
CA PHE A 167 -1.18 -8.17 16.95
C PHE A 167 0.19 -7.96 17.62
N ARG A 168 0.39 -8.54 18.80
CA ARG A 168 1.65 -8.51 19.53
C ARG A 168 2.78 -9.21 18.77
N SER A 169 2.50 -10.37 18.17
CA SER A 169 3.50 -11.10 17.38
C SER A 169 3.96 -10.28 16.17
N VAL A 170 3.03 -9.62 15.47
CA VAL A 170 3.34 -8.73 14.35
C VAL A 170 4.19 -7.54 14.81
N ALA A 171 3.86 -6.93 15.93
CA ALA A 171 4.64 -5.82 16.50
C ALA A 171 6.09 -6.26 16.85
N ILE A 172 6.24 -7.46 17.43
CA ILE A 172 7.56 -8.04 17.72
C ILE A 172 8.32 -8.36 16.43
N MET A 173 7.67 -8.96 15.44
CA MET A 173 8.30 -9.22 14.13
C MET A 173 8.74 -7.92 13.47
N PHE A 174 7.90 -6.88 13.51
CA PHE A 174 8.25 -5.57 12.97
C PHE A 174 9.48 -4.99 13.69
N LEU A 175 9.52 -5.07 15.01
CA LEU A 175 10.68 -4.63 15.79
C LEU A 175 11.95 -5.39 15.37
N VAL A 176 11.92 -6.72 15.41
CA VAL A 176 13.08 -7.57 15.15
C VAL A 176 13.63 -7.36 13.74
N PHE A 177 12.76 -7.34 12.72
CA PHE A 177 13.19 -7.19 11.34
C PHE A 177 13.57 -5.75 10.96
N SER A 178 13.08 -4.74 11.68
CA SER A 178 13.47 -3.35 11.47
C SER A 178 14.80 -2.96 12.15
N LEU A 179 15.21 -3.62 13.24
CA LEU A 179 16.43 -3.32 13.99
C LEU A 179 17.68 -3.21 13.12
N PRO A 180 17.97 -4.13 12.17
CA PRO A 180 19.16 -4.03 11.34
C PRO A 180 19.24 -2.72 10.55
N ALA A 181 18.11 -2.14 10.14
CA ALA A 181 18.08 -0.89 9.41
C ALA A 181 18.60 0.29 10.25
N PHE A 182 18.24 0.33 11.52
CA PHE A 182 18.69 1.38 12.43
C PHE A 182 20.17 1.26 12.80
N ILE A 183 20.71 0.04 12.81
CA ILE A 183 22.09 -0.23 13.19
C ILE A 183 23.04 -0.06 11.99
N PHE A 184 22.74 -0.70 10.86
CA PHE A 184 23.69 -0.91 9.77
C PHE A 184 23.52 0.00 8.56
N ILE A 185 22.36 0.65 8.36
CA ILE A 185 22.21 1.60 7.23
C ILE A 185 23.10 2.81 7.49
N LYS A 186 24.00 3.07 6.55
CA LYS A 186 24.81 4.30 6.51
C LYS A 186 24.15 5.28 5.54
N GLU A 187 23.66 6.39 6.07
CA GLU A 187 23.03 7.42 5.27
C GLU A 187 24.06 8.20 4.42
N LYS A 188 23.67 8.51 3.18
CA LYS A 188 24.33 9.58 2.43
C LYS A 188 23.67 10.89 2.86
N LYS A 189 24.40 11.74 3.53
CA LYS A 189 23.94 13.11 3.82
C LYS A 189 23.72 13.85 2.49
N VAL A 190 22.54 14.41 2.32
CA VAL A 190 22.16 15.18 1.12
C VAL A 190 22.48 16.66 1.31
N SER A 191 22.38 17.16 2.54
CA SER A 191 22.65 18.57 2.88
C SER A 191 23.09 18.71 4.33
N ASP A 192 24.03 19.62 4.60
CA ASP A 192 24.41 20.00 5.97
C ASP A 192 23.51 21.13 6.53
N GLN A 193 22.60 21.69 5.72
CA GLN A 193 21.68 22.72 6.17
C GLN A 193 20.56 22.14 7.01
N LYS A 194 20.29 22.76 8.16
CA LYS A 194 19.08 22.47 8.93
C LYS A 194 17.86 22.78 8.05
N SER A 195 17.10 21.76 7.69
CA SER A 195 15.83 21.98 7.02
C SER A 195 14.84 22.60 8.01
N THR A 196 14.62 23.89 7.91
CA THR A 196 13.59 24.64 8.63
C THR A 196 12.29 24.73 7.85
N VAL A 197 12.08 23.79 6.92
CA VAL A 197 10.92 23.78 6.04
C VAL A 197 9.62 23.72 6.84
N LYS A 198 8.76 24.70 6.63
CA LYS A 198 7.40 24.75 7.21
C LYS A 198 6.48 23.80 6.45
N ILE A 199 5.44 23.29 7.12
CA ILE A 199 4.43 22.42 6.48
C ILE A 199 3.80 23.11 5.27
N THR A 200 3.51 24.41 5.36
CA THR A 200 2.94 25.19 4.26
C THR A 200 3.85 25.26 3.04
N GLU A 201 5.17 25.32 3.24
CA GLU A 201 6.17 25.28 2.17
C GLU A 201 6.23 23.92 1.49
N SER A 202 6.14 22.83 2.28
CA SER A 202 6.11 21.48 1.74
C SER A 202 4.87 21.21 0.88
N ILE A 203 3.70 21.68 1.29
CA ILE A 203 2.47 21.62 0.49
C ILE A 203 2.62 22.43 -0.79
N SER A 204 3.24 23.62 -0.71
CA SER A 204 3.48 24.45 -1.90
C SER A 204 4.36 23.75 -2.94
N VAL A 205 5.32 22.93 -2.51
CA VAL A 205 6.15 22.12 -3.41
C VAL A 205 5.28 21.11 -4.16
N VAL A 206 4.39 20.39 -3.47
CA VAL A 206 3.48 19.43 -4.12
C VAL A 206 2.59 20.12 -5.18
N ILE A 207 2.05 21.30 -4.84
CA ILE A 207 1.22 22.09 -5.77
C ILE A 207 2.06 22.57 -6.98
N LYS A 208 3.32 22.98 -6.77
CA LYS A 208 4.22 23.37 -7.86
C LYS A 208 4.54 22.17 -8.76
N SER A 209 4.89 21.01 -8.18
CA SER A 209 5.17 19.80 -8.94
C SER A 209 3.92 19.31 -9.70
N TRP A 210 2.72 19.47 -9.13
CA TRP A 210 1.48 19.21 -9.86
C TRP A 210 1.31 20.12 -11.07
N LYS A 211 1.51 21.43 -10.92
CA LYS A 211 1.49 22.38 -12.02
C LYS A 211 2.57 22.07 -13.06
N HIS A 212 3.78 21.75 -12.62
CA HIS A 212 4.88 21.37 -13.51
C HIS A 212 4.56 20.07 -14.30
N SER A 213 3.86 19.11 -13.69
CA SER A 213 3.46 17.90 -14.39
C SER A 213 2.53 18.15 -15.58
N THR A 214 1.79 19.27 -15.59
CA THR A 214 0.89 19.62 -16.70
C THR A 214 1.63 20.02 -17.99
N GLU A 215 2.92 20.34 -17.88
CA GLU A 215 3.78 20.66 -19.01
C GLU A 215 4.21 19.40 -19.80
N TYR A 216 4.04 18.21 -19.18
CA TYR A 216 4.44 16.93 -19.78
C TYR A 216 3.24 16.14 -20.26
N VAL A 217 3.23 15.84 -21.56
CA VAL A 217 2.13 15.15 -22.21
C VAL A 217 1.88 13.78 -21.57
N GLY A 218 0.66 13.57 -21.11
CA GLY A 218 0.23 12.30 -20.53
C GLY A 218 0.53 12.11 -19.04
N LEU A 219 1.52 12.81 -18.45
CA LEU A 219 1.93 12.59 -17.06
C LEU A 219 0.80 12.93 -16.07
N THR A 220 0.23 14.13 -16.15
CA THR A 220 -0.87 14.54 -15.27
C THR A 220 -2.09 13.63 -15.46
N ARG A 221 -2.40 13.29 -16.71
CA ARG A 221 -3.51 12.39 -17.03
C ARG A 221 -3.30 10.98 -16.45
N PHE A 222 -2.07 10.47 -16.50
CA PHE A 222 -1.70 9.23 -15.84
C PHE A 222 -1.88 9.33 -14.32
N LEU A 223 -1.41 10.39 -13.67
CA LEU A 223 -1.53 10.59 -12.23
C LEU A 223 -3.00 10.65 -11.78
N ILE A 224 -3.88 11.30 -12.56
CA ILE A 224 -5.32 11.33 -12.29
C ILE A 224 -5.93 9.92 -12.46
N GLY A 225 -5.64 9.22 -13.55
CA GLY A 225 -6.11 7.85 -13.74
C GLY A 225 -5.62 6.91 -12.64
N ARG A 226 -4.34 7.07 -12.27
CA ARG A 226 -3.73 6.33 -11.16
C ARG A 226 -4.44 6.57 -9.83
N PHE A 227 -4.82 7.81 -9.53
CA PHE A 227 -5.57 8.12 -8.32
C PHE A 227 -6.82 7.22 -8.21
N PHE A 228 -7.63 7.11 -9.25
CA PHE A 228 -8.88 6.34 -9.21
C PHE A 228 -8.65 4.83 -9.06
N TYR A 229 -7.74 4.23 -9.85
CA TYR A 229 -7.54 2.78 -9.72
C TYR A 229 -6.77 2.42 -8.45
N ALA A 230 -5.82 3.23 -8.03
CA ALA A 230 -5.11 2.98 -6.80
C ALA A 230 -6.03 3.11 -5.58
N ASP A 231 -6.96 4.08 -5.59
CA ASP A 231 -7.94 4.23 -4.51
C ASP A 231 -8.88 3.02 -4.43
N ALA A 232 -9.40 2.53 -5.56
CA ALA A 232 -10.23 1.34 -5.59
C ALA A 232 -9.48 0.09 -5.06
N ILE A 233 -8.25 -0.13 -5.54
CA ILE A 233 -7.44 -1.29 -5.14
C ILE A 233 -7.00 -1.18 -3.67
N ASN A 234 -6.52 -0.02 -3.24
CA ASN A 234 -6.08 0.20 -1.88
C ASN A 234 -7.23 0.08 -0.87
N THR A 235 -8.45 0.47 -1.25
CA THR A 235 -9.66 0.27 -0.45
C THR A 235 -9.86 -1.20 -0.11
N LEU A 236 -9.70 -2.10 -1.08
CA LEU A 236 -9.80 -3.54 -0.85
C LEU A 236 -8.65 -4.05 0.03
N ILE A 237 -7.42 -3.65 -0.29
CA ILE A 237 -6.21 -4.09 0.43
C ILE A 237 -6.18 -3.58 1.89
N SER A 238 -6.86 -2.46 2.18
CA SER A 238 -6.95 -1.91 3.54
C SER A 238 -7.79 -2.72 4.54
N GLY A 239 -8.21 -3.92 4.14
CA GLY A 239 -8.95 -4.87 4.98
C GLY A 239 -10.43 -5.01 4.63
N LEU A 240 -10.99 -4.10 3.84
CA LEU A 240 -12.40 -4.18 3.44
C LEU A 240 -12.69 -5.41 2.56
N LEU A 241 -11.70 -5.91 1.81
CA LEU A 241 -11.84 -7.19 1.10
C LEU A 241 -11.95 -8.36 2.08
N ALA A 242 -11.15 -8.39 3.14
CA ALA A 242 -11.24 -9.43 4.16
C ALA A 242 -12.59 -9.43 4.87
N VAL A 243 -13.10 -8.24 5.21
CA VAL A 243 -14.45 -8.07 5.77
C VAL A 243 -15.52 -8.52 4.78
N TYR A 244 -15.41 -8.18 3.49
CA TYR A 244 -16.33 -8.63 2.45
C TYR A 244 -16.38 -10.17 2.35
N LEU A 245 -15.23 -10.83 2.39
CA LEU A 245 -15.16 -12.29 2.32
C LEU A 245 -15.83 -12.97 3.52
N VAL A 246 -15.74 -12.37 4.69
CA VAL A 246 -16.37 -12.95 5.91
C VAL A 246 -17.85 -12.58 5.97
N GLU A 247 -18.18 -11.31 5.85
CA GLU A 247 -19.52 -10.80 6.15
C GLU A 247 -20.52 -10.89 4.98
N GLU A 248 -20.04 -10.83 3.73
CA GLU A 248 -20.89 -10.88 2.55
C GLU A 248 -20.86 -12.24 1.89
N VAL A 249 -19.66 -12.83 1.74
CA VAL A 249 -19.48 -14.15 1.12
C VAL A 249 -19.79 -15.27 2.11
N GLY A 250 -19.70 -15.01 3.42
CA GLY A 250 -19.93 -15.99 4.48
C GLY A 250 -18.78 -16.99 4.69
N LEU A 251 -17.56 -16.66 4.24
CA LEU A 251 -16.40 -17.48 4.54
C LEU A 251 -16.04 -17.41 6.03
N SER A 252 -15.53 -18.50 6.58
CA SER A 252 -14.90 -18.40 7.89
C SER A 252 -13.71 -17.44 7.86
N PRO A 253 -13.35 -16.77 8.97
CA PRO A 253 -12.16 -15.94 9.02
C PRO A 253 -10.90 -16.67 8.54
N ALA A 254 -10.76 -17.97 8.86
CA ALA A 254 -9.64 -18.80 8.44
C ALA A 254 -9.63 -19.03 6.93
N ASP A 255 -10.78 -19.31 6.29
CA ASP A 255 -10.86 -19.52 4.84
C ASP A 255 -10.61 -18.23 4.06
N SER A 256 -11.13 -17.10 4.58
CA SER A 256 -10.85 -15.77 4.04
C SER A 256 -9.35 -15.47 4.05
N GLN A 257 -8.67 -15.75 5.16
CA GLN A 257 -7.23 -15.57 5.32
C GLN A 257 -6.44 -16.48 4.38
N ASN A 258 -6.83 -17.74 4.24
CA ASN A 258 -6.18 -18.71 3.33
C ASN A 258 -6.31 -18.26 1.87
N LEU A 259 -7.47 -17.76 1.47
CA LEU A 259 -7.69 -17.23 0.13
C LEU A 259 -6.83 -15.99 -0.16
N LEU A 260 -6.75 -15.07 0.80
CA LEU A 260 -5.91 -13.87 0.66
C LEU A 260 -4.42 -14.21 0.71
N GLY A 261 -4.01 -15.19 1.50
CA GLY A 261 -2.64 -15.73 1.49
C GLY A 261 -2.28 -16.35 0.14
N LEU A 262 -3.19 -17.12 -0.46
CA LEU A 262 -3.02 -17.65 -1.82
C LEU A 262 -2.90 -16.51 -2.85
N ALA A 263 -3.73 -15.47 -2.73
CA ALA A 263 -3.67 -14.31 -3.62
C ALA A 263 -2.30 -13.61 -3.59
N ILE A 264 -1.62 -13.55 -2.42
CA ILE A 264 -0.25 -13.01 -2.33
C ILE A 264 0.74 -13.88 -3.11
N ILE A 265 0.67 -15.20 -2.96
CA ILE A 265 1.58 -16.10 -3.71
C ILE A 265 1.40 -15.88 -5.21
N ILE A 266 0.15 -15.78 -5.66
CA ILE A 266 -0.18 -15.54 -7.07
C ILE A 266 0.26 -14.14 -7.53
N SER A 267 0.24 -13.14 -6.63
CA SER A 267 0.68 -11.79 -6.96
C SER A 267 2.17 -11.71 -7.34
N ILE A 268 3.01 -12.58 -6.79
CA ILE A 268 4.43 -12.68 -7.17
C ILE A 268 4.55 -13.09 -8.64
N ILE A 269 3.77 -14.09 -9.06
CA ILE A 269 3.72 -14.55 -10.45
C ILE A 269 3.20 -13.44 -11.36
N GLY A 270 2.11 -12.78 -10.96
CA GLY A 270 1.53 -11.65 -11.67
C GLY A 270 2.53 -10.51 -11.89
N GLY A 271 3.24 -10.10 -10.85
CA GLY A 271 4.26 -9.06 -10.91
C GLY A 271 5.37 -9.39 -11.93
N TYR A 272 5.86 -10.63 -11.92
CA TYR A 272 6.86 -11.08 -12.89
C TYR A 272 6.34 -11.09 -14.33
N VAL A 273 5.16 -11.67 -14.56
CA VAL A 273 4.55 -11.77 -15.89
C VAL A 273 4.25 -10.40 -16.49
N TYR A 274 3.59 -9.53 -15.71
CA TYR A 274 3.27 -8.17 -16.16
C TYR A 274 4.51 -7.31 -16.35
N GLY A 275 5.50 -7.41 -15.46
CA GLY A 275 6.77 -6.69 -15.58
C GLY A 275 7.48 -7.03 -16.88
N LYS A 276 7.62 -8.34 -17.22
CA LYS A 276 8.20 -8.78 -18.48
C LYS A 276 7.37 -8.40 -19.70
N ALA A 277 6.04 -8.44 -19.57
CA ALA A 277 5.15 -8.07 -20.66
C ALA A 277 5.15 -6.56 -20.93
N ALA A 278 5.37 -5.72 -19.90
CA ALA A 278 5.46 -4.27 -20.03
C ALA A 278 6.61 -3.83 -20.94
N ASP A 279 7.73 -4.54 -20.91
CA ASP A 279 8.86 -4.27 -21.80
C ASP A 279 8.50 -4.51 -23.26
N LYS A 280 7.66 -5.51 -23.55
CA LYS A 280 7.29 -5.91 -24.91
C LYS A 280 6.09 -5.17 -25.47
N TYR A 281 5.05 -4.98 -24.66
CA TYR A 281 3.75 -4.47 -25.14
C TYR A 281 3.47 -3.03 -24.72
N GLY A 282 4.33 -2.44 -23.90
CA GLY A 282 4.21 -1.12 -23.32
C GLY A 282 3.33 -1.07 -22.06
N PRO A 283 3.66 -0.20 -21.09
CA PRO A 283 2.99 -0.15 -19.79
C PRO A 283 1.54 0.31 -19.89
N ARG A 284 1.20 1.22 -20.80
CA ARG A 284 -0.18 1.68 -21.01
C ARG A 284 -1.13 0.54 -21.33
N LYS A 285 -0.79 -0.31 -22.31
CA LYS A 285 -1.63 -1.44 -22.70
C LYS A 285 -1.82 -2.41 -21.54
N LEU A 286 -0.75 -2.69 -20.79
CA LEU A 286 -0.82 -3.61 -19.68
C LEU A 286 -1.60 -3.03 -18.49
N THR A 287 -1.52 -1.74 -18.23
CA THR A 287 -2.38 -1.07 -17.25
C THR A 287 -3.85 -1.21 -17.64
N LEU A 288 -4.20 -0.97 -18.92
CA LEU A 288 -5.58 -1.14 -19.40
C LEU A 288 -6.07 -2.60 -19.28
N VAL A 289 -5.23 -3.58 -19.63
CA VAL A 289 -5.55 -5.00 -19.43
C VAL A 289 -5.79 -5.31 -17.96
N SER A 290 -4.91 -4.83 -17.07
CA SER A 290 -5.08 -5.02 -15.63
C SER A 290 -6.37 -4.40 -15.11
N LEU A 291 -6.75 -3.20 -15.56
CA LEU A 291 -8.00 -2.56 -15.17
C LEU A 291 -9.22 -3.37 -15.62
N ILE A 292 -9.21 -3.90 -16.85
CA ILE A 292 -10.29 -4.80 -17.32
C ILE A 292 -10.36 -6.06 -16.44
N CYS A 293 -9.21 -6.68 -16.15
CA CYS A 293 -9.16 -7.86 -15.28
C CYS A 293 -9.68 -7.56 -13.86
N TRP A 294 -9.37 -6.37 -13.32
CA TRP A 294 -9.91 -5.93 -12.03
C TRP A 294 -11.43 -5.75 -12.08
N ILE A 295 -11.95 -5.06 -13.11
CA ILE A 295 -13.40 -4.88 -13.30
C ILE A 295 -14.09 -6.24 -13.39
N LEU A 296 -13.55 -7.17 -14.17
CA LEU A 296 -14.08 -8.52 -14.29
C LEU A 296 -14.02 -9.28 -12.96
N SER A 297 -12.90 -9.22 -12.25
CA SER A 297 -12.73 -9.88 -10.95
C SER A 297 -13.78 -9.41 -9.95
N LEU A 298 -13.96 -8.10 -9.79
CA LEU A 298 -14.96 -7.55 -8.86
C LEU A 298 -16.40 -7.85 -9.32
N SER A 299 -16.67 -7.82 -10.62
CA SER A 299 -18.00 -8.19 -11.15
C SER A 299 -18.31 -9.67 -10.91
N ILE A 300 -17.33 -10.56 -11.07
CA ILE A 300 -17.49 -11.99 -10.75
C ILE A 300 -17.71 -12.19 -9.24
N ALA A 301 -17.04 -11.40 -8.38
CA ALA A 301 -17.28 -11.47 -6.94
C ALA A 301 -18.72 -11.12 -6.56
N ILE A 302 -19.30 -10.07 -7.16
CA ILE A 302 -20.72 -9.71 -6.97
C ILE A 302 -21.64 -10.84 -7.46
N ILE A 303 -21.38 -11.36 -8.68
CA ILE A 303 -22.16 -12.47 -9.23
C ILE A 303 -22.08 -13.72 -8.31
N ALA A 304 -20.90 -13.98 -7.77
CA ALA A 304 -20.69 -15.12 -6.89
C ALA A 304 -21.58 -15.07 -5.63
N THR A 305 -21.72 -13.91 -5.02
CA THR A 305 -22.57 -13.72 -3.84
C THR A 305 -24.05 -13.67 -4.19
N GLU A 306 -24.45 -13.01 -5.29
CA GLU A 306 -25.85 -12.92 -5.71
C GLU A 306 -26.44 -14.28 -6.13
N PHE A 307 -25.62 -15.21 -6.63
CA PHE A 307 -26.05 -16.53 -7.10
C PHE A 307 -25.53 -17.69 -6.24
N ASP A 308 -24.99 -17.42 -5.03
CA ASP A 308 -24.43 -18.42 -4.10
C ASP A 308 -23.40 -19.36 -4.74
N GLN A 309 -22.55 -18.82 -5.66
CA GLN A 309 -21.55 -19.58 -6.39
C GLN A 309 -20.15 -19.42 -5.75
N LEU A 310 -19.96 -20.06 -4.61
CA LEU A 310 -18.73 -19.94 -3.79
C LEU A 310 -17.42 -20.21 -4.57
N TRP A 311 -17.44 -21.14 -5.54
CA TRP A 311 -16.24 -21.44 -6.34
C TRP A 311 -15.74 -20.24 -7.16
N LEU A 312 -16.65 -19.34 -7.57
CA LEU A 312 -16.29 -18.11 -8.28
C LEU A 312 -15.45 -17.17 -7.40
N ILE A 313 -15.62 -17.19 -6.09
CA ILE A 313 -14.81 -16.41 -5.16
C ILE A 313 -13.34 -16.83 -5.22
N TYR A 314 -13.05 -18.12 -5.35
CA TYR A 314 -11.68 -18.60 -5.53
C TYR A 314 -11.11 -18.14 -6.88
N VAL A 315 -11.92 -18.12 -7.93
CA VAL A 315 -11.52 -17.56 -9.23
C VAL A 315 -11.17 -16.07 -9.10
N THR A 316 -11.99 -15.28 -8.40
CA THR A 316 -11.71 -13.85 -8.16
C THR A 316 -10.45 -13.64 -7.33
N GLY A 317 -10.20 -14.50 -6.33
CA GLY A 317 -8.98 -14.47 -5.52
C GLY A 317 -7.71 -14.68 -6.37
N VAL A 318 -7.75 -15.64 -7.30
CA VAL A 318 -6.67 -15.91 -8.25
C VAL A 318 -6.46 -14.72 -9.21
N LEU A 319 -7.55 -14.25 -9.84
CA LEU A 319 -7.49 -13.12 -10.77
C LEU A 319 -7.05 -11.83 -10.07
N GLY A 320 -7.63 -11.51 -8.92
CA GLY A 320 -7.28 -10.34 -8.11
C GLY A 320 -5.83 -10.39 -7.64
N GLY A 321 -5.39 -11.53 -7.09
CA GLY A 321 -4.01 -11.73 -6.68
C GLY A 321 -3.02 -11.53 -7.83
N PHE A 322 -3.26 -12.13 -8.99
CA PHE A 322 -2.44 -11.96 -10.18
C PHE A 322 -2.36 -10.49 -10.62
N ASN A 323 -3.47 -9.77 -10.56
CA ASN A 323 -3.54 -8.37 -10.97
C ASN A 323 -2.94 -7.40 -9.94
N ILE A 324 -2.98 -7.70 -8.62
CA ILE A 324 -2.30 -6.87 -7.61
C ILE A 324 -0.81 -6.77 -7.92
N GLY A 325 -0.14 -7.91 -8.09
CA GLY A 325 1.28 -7.92 -8.45
C GLY A 325 1.55 -7.22 -9.78
N GLY A 326 0.67 -7.47 -10.77
CA GLY A 326 0.77 -6.94 -12.11
C GLY A 326 0.68 -5.42 -12.17
N ILE A 327 -0.37 -4.82 -11.58
CA ILE A 327 -0.60 -3.38 -11.66
C ILE A 327 0.52 -2.58 -11.01
N PHE A 328 1.01 -3.01 -9.83
CA PHE A 328 2.11 -2.32 -9.14
C PHE A 328 3.45 -2.46 -9.86
N ALA A 329 3.68 -3.55 -10.60
CA ALA A 329 4.88 -3.70 -11.42
C ALA A 329 4.85 -2.75 -12.63
N VAL A 330 3.72 -2.68 -13.34
CA VAL A 330 3.55 -1.86 -14.55
C VAL A 330 3.48 -0.36 -14.21
N ASP A 331 2.85 0.00 -13.11
CA ASP A 331 2.63 1.36 -12.65
C ASP A 331 3.94 2.17 -12.56
N ARG A 332 4.97 1.58 -11.96
CA ARG A 332 6.30 2.20 -11.86
C ARG A 332 6.98 2.37 -13.23
N VAL A 333 6.84 1.40 -14.11
CA VAL A 333 7.39 1.47 -15.46
C VAL A 333 6.71 2.58 -16.25
N PHE A 334 5.38 2.71 -16.12
CA PHE A 334 4.60 3.74 -16.78
C PHE A 334 5.00 5.13 -16.30
N MET A 335 5.10 5.31 -14.98
CA MET A 335 5.57 6.55 -14.37
C MET A 335 6.95 6.96 -14.88
N THR A 336 7.89 6.00 -14.94
CA THR A 336 9.26 6.25 -15.44
C THR A 336 9.26 6.70 -16.89
N ARG A 337 8.42 6.08 -17.74
CA ARG A 337 8.35 6.44 -19.17
C ARG A 337 7.76 7.84 -19.43
N LEU A 338 6.81 8.26 -18.58
CA LEU A 338 6.18 9.57 -18.72
C LEU A 338 6.98 10.71 -18.09
N SER A 339 7.95 10.38 -17.24
CA SER A 339 8.74 11.38 -16.51
C SER A 339 10.05 11.65 -17.23
N PRO A 340 10.40 12.94 -17.53
CA PRO A 340 11.71 13.27 -18.06
C PRO A 340 12.80 12.98 -17.03
N GLU A 341 13.96 12.49 -17.50
CA GLU A 341 15.07 12.08 -16.63
C GLU A 341 15.52 13.17 -15.65
N LYS A 342 15.52 14.44 -16.09
CA LYS A 342 15.92 15.59 -15.28
C LYS A 342 15.01 15.84 -14.08
N HIS A 343 13.73 15.45 -14.14
CA HIS A 343 12.70 15.71 -13.13
C HIS A 343 12.16 14.43 -12.51
N LEU A 344 12.81 13.30 -12.75
CA LEU A 344 12.35 11.98 -12.30
C LEU A 344 12.10 11.94 -10.79
N GLY A 345 13.00 12.51 -9.98
CA GLY A 345 12.84 12.54 -8.52
C GLY A 345 11.65 13.37 -8.07
N GLU A 346 11.41 14.52 -8.68
CA GLU A 346 10.26 15.38 -8.41
C GLU A 346 8.94 14.64 -8.68
N PHE A 347 8.83 14.05 -9.88
CA PHE A 347 7.60 13.39 -10.29
C PHE A 347 7.36 12.05 -9.58
N TYR A 348 8.41 11.34 -9.14
CA TYR A 348 8.24 10.21 -8.23
C TYR A 348 7.73 10.63 -6.85
N GLY A 349 8.15 11.78 -6.35
CA GLY A 349 7.58 12.38 -5.14
C GLY A 349 6.09 12.68 -5.29
N LEU A 350 5.70 13.28 -6.43
CA LEU A 350 4.30 13.54 -6.75
C LEU A 350 3.49 12.25 -6.91
N TYR A 351 4.02 11.24 -7.63
CA TYR A 351 3.44 9.91 -7.77
C TYR A 351 3.18 9.24 -6.41
N SER A 352 4.14 9.30 -5.50
CA SER A 352 4.01 8.77 -4.16
C SER A 352 2.93 9.50 -3.36
N THR A 353 2.87 10.82 -3.48
CA THR A 353 1.85 11.67 -2.85
C THR A 353 0.45 11.34 -3.37
N VAL A 354 0.26 11.26 -4.69
CA VAL A 354 -1.01 10.85 -5.31
C VAL A 354 -1.43 9.46 -4.83
N GLY A 355 -0.49 8.51 -4.71
CA GLY A 355 -0.78 7.17 -4.20
C GLY A 355 -1.29 7.15 -2.75
N ARG A 356 -0.84 8.08 -1.90
CA ARG A 356 -1.34 8.21 -0.53
C ARG A 356 -2.71 8.88 -0.46
N PHE A 357 -2.96 9.88 -1.30
CA PHE A 357 -4.30 10.46 -1.44
C PHE A 357 -5.32 9.44 -1.98
N ALA A 358 -4.86 8.50 -2.81
CA ALA A 358 -5.63 7.39 -3.36
C ALA A 358 -5.87 6.25 -2.34
N THR A 359 -6.08 6.56 -1.08
CA THR A 359 -6.50 5.67 0.00
C THR A 359 -7.50 6.37 0.92
N ILE A 360 -8.02 7.51 0.46
CA ILE A 360 -8.92 8.32 1.28
C ILE A 360 -10.37 8.16 0.80
N LEU A 361 -10.59 8.28 -0.50
CA LEU A 361 -11.94 8.38 -1.07
C LEU A 361 -12.67 7.04 -1.04
N GLY A 362 -12.02 5.95 -1.43
CA GLY A 362 -12.64 4.64 -1.56
C GLY A 362 -13.19 4.08 -0.26
N PRO A 363 -12.42 4.04 0.86
CA PRO A 363 -12.97 3.58 2.13
C PRO A 363 -14.13 4.43 2.66
N LEU A 364 -14.11 5.75 2.41
CA LEU A 364 -15.24 6.64 2.75
C LEU A 364 -16.49 6.32 1.93
N LEU A 365 -16.32 6.15 0.61
CA LEU A 365 -17.43 5.78 -0.28
C LEU A 365 -17.99 4.41 0.07
N TRP A 366 -17.12 3.44 0.36
CA TRP A 366 -17.53 2.11 0.80
C TRP A 366 -18.39 2.19 2.06
N GLY A 367 -17.90 2.81 3.13
CA GLY A 367 -18.64 2.95 4.39
C GLY A 367 -19.95 3.74 4.24
N PHE A 368 -19.96 4.77 3.38
CA PHE A 368 -21.17 5.53 3.07
C PHE A 368 -22.23 4.66 2.40
N VAL A 369 -21.85 3.86 1.40
CA VAL A 369 -22.77 2.97 0.69
C VAL A 369 -23.29 1.86 1.60
N VAL A 370 -22.40 1.21 2.36
CA VAL A 370 -22.75 0.08 3.22
C VAL A 370 -23.61 0.53 4.40
N ASN A 371 -23.19 1.55 5.13
CA ASN A 371 -23.80 1.89 6.42
C ASN A 371 -24.75 3.08 6.37
N THR A 372 -24.43 4.16 5.62
CA THR A 372 -25.28 5.34 5.56
C THR A 372 -26.46 5.13 4.62
N LEU A 373 -26.22 4.56 3.42
CA LEU A 373 -27.29 4.24 2.48
C LEU A 373 -27.96 2.89 2.77
N GLY A 374 -27.33 2.02 3.55
CA GLY A 374 -27.85 0.70 3.90
C GLY A 374 -27.96 -0.25 2.70
N LEU A 375 -27.19 -0.03 1.62
CA LEU A 375 -27.30 -0.80 0.38
C LEU A 375 -26.50 -2.11 0.41
N GLY A 376 -25.63 -2.31 1.41
CA GLY A 376 -24.79 -3.51 1.52
C GLY A 376 -23.46 -3.39 0.75
N ARG A 377 -22.65 -4.47 0.83
CA ARG A 377 -21.26 -4.49 0.33
C ARG A 377 -21.15 -4.72 -1.17
N ASN A 378 -22.11 -5.43 -1.80
CA ASN A 378 -22.14 -5.61 -3.25
C ASN A 378 -22.27 -4.28 -4.02
N PRO A 379 -23.19 -3.36 -3.67
CA PRO A 379 -23.22 -2.02 -4.25
C PRO A 379 -21.96 -1.19 -3.93
N ALA A 380 -21.35 -1.34 -2.75
CA ALA A 380 -20.08 -0.67 -2.45
C ALA A 380 -18.94 -1.19 -3.35
N MET A 381 -18.88 -2.49 -3.61
CA MET A 381 -17.99 -3.09 -4.62
C MET A 381 -18.25 -2.49 -6.03
N GLY A 382 -19.53 -2.28 -6.38
CA GLY A 382 -19.94 -1.61 -7.60
C GLY A 382 -19.38 -0.19 -7.74
N VAL A 383 -19.30 0.57 -6.64
CA VAL A 383 -18.67 1.91 -6.65
C VAL A 383 -17.17 1.80 -6.98
N LEU A 384 -16.47 0.81 -6.46
CA LEU A 384 -15.05 0.59 -6.81
C LEU A 384 -14.90 0.22 -8.29
N ILE A 385 -15.82 -0.55 -8.86
CA ILE A 385 -15.86 -0.82 -10.32
C ILE A 385 -16.01 0.49 -11.08
N VAL A 386 -16.89 1.41 -10.65
CA VAL A 386 -17.06 2.73 -11.30
C VAL A 386 -15.74 3.51 -11.27
N LEU A 387 -15.00 3.53 -10.14
CA LEU A 387 -13.68 4.18 -10.07
C LEU A 387 -12.68 3.56 -11.06
N LEU A 388 -12.67 2.23 -11.20
CA LEU A 388 -11.82 1.52 -12.18
C LEU A 388 -12.22 1.85 -13.64
N VAL A 389 -13.51 1.96 -13.92
CA VAL A 389 -14.02 2.35 -15.25
C VAL A 389 -13.63 3.80 -15.59
N ILE A 390 -13.79 4.73 -14.64
CA ILE A 390 -13.32 6.12 -14.80
C ILE A 390 -11.83 6.14 -15.11
N SER A 391 -11.04 5.40 -14.31
CA SER A 391 -9.62 5.26 -14.53
C SER A 391 -9.28 4.70 -15.92
N PHE A 392 -10.00 3.66 -16.37
CA PHE A 392 -9.79 3.06 -17.69
C PHE A 392 -9.92 4.09 -18.81
N PHE A 393 -10.97 4.90 -18.81
CA PHE A 393 -11.15 5.94 -19.83
C PHE A 393 -10.10 7.04 -19.76
N ILE A 394 -9.67 7.40 -18.56
CA ILE A 394 -8.60 8.38 -18.38
C ILE A 394 -7.27 7.82 -18.93
N ILE A 395 -6.87 6.60 -18.52
CA ILE A 395 -5.61 5.96 -18.93
C ILE A 395 -5.59 5.65 -20.42
N ARG A 396 -6.75 5.28 -21.01
CA ARG A 396 -6.87 5.06 -22.46
C ARG A 396 -6.43 6.27 -23.28
N GLY A 397 -6.58 7.46 -22.75
CA GLY A 397 -6.19 8.69 -23.43
C GLY A 397 -4.76 9.17 -23.10
N VAL A 398 -3.97 8.41 -22.36
CA VAL A 398 -2.56 8.74 -22.12
C VAL A 398 -1.75 8.34 -23.35
N SER A 399 -0.90 9.23 -23.88
CA SER A 399 0.02 8.89 -24.96
C SER A 399 1.17 8.03 -24.44
N ASP A 400 1.51 6.95 -25.13
CA ASP A 400 2.65 6.07 -24.79
C ASP A 400 3.92 6.49 -25.54
N ASN A 401 3.82 7.47 -26.43
CA ASN A 401 4.90 7.91 -27.28
C ASN A 401 5.75 8.94 -26.55
N GLN A 402 7.02 8.60 -26.30
CA GLN A 402 8.12 9.54 -26.06
C GLN A 402 8.62 10.15 -27.40
N ASP A 403 7.72 10.50 -28.31
CA ASP A 403 8.10 11.24 -29.50
C ASP A 403 7.97 12.75 -29.20
N ILE A 404 8.92 13.26 -28.42
CA ILE A 404 9.35 14.66 -28.45
C ILE A 404 10.84 14.70 -28.07
#